data_2b04c33ab07c2000c71a40b67646300f
#
_entry.id   2b04c33ab07c2000c71a40b67646300f
#
_cell.length_a   1.000
_cell.length_b   1.000
_cell.length_c   1.000
_cell.angle_alpha   90.00
_cell.angle_beta   90.00
_cell.angle_gamma   90.00
#
_symmetry.space_group_name_H-M   'P 1'
#
loop_
_entity.id
_entity.type
_entity.pdbx_description
1 polymer ?
#
loop_
_entity_poly.entity_id
_entity_poly.type
_entity_poly.pdbx_seq_one_letter_code
_entity_poly.pdbx_strand_id
1 'polypeptide(L)'
;GKVLVPQELSKEIISYLQEENPLRKFASVHQTKGTQGFPVQVKQAEANTVTSERDENNLIPFTDIEFDDVYLNPIEFDAIIKVTKKLTHMSDFDIEAIVLDELKKAYLRKETFWYFSSPDNKGALAKKAVAFTGKGDNDYLKVVQLKNALPTAMRSGARFMINRAAQTLL
;
A
#
# COMPACT_ATOMS: atom_id res chain seq x y z
N GLY A 1 47.99 -27.85 26.28
CA GLY A 1 46.77 -27.33 26.91
C GLY A 1 46.02 -26.47 25.95
N LYS A 2 44.76 -26.81 25.64
CA LYS A 2 43.84 -25.92 24.92
C LYS A 2 43.48 -24.74 25.83
N VAL A 3 43.93 -23.56 25.47
CA VAL A 3 43.47 -22.33 26.12
C VAL A 3 42.00 -22.14 25.72
N LEU A 4 41.08 -22.37 26.66
CA LEU A 4 39.68 -21.99 26.51
C LEU A 4 39.60 -20.47 26.65
N VAL A 5 39.46 -19.76 25.52
CA VAL A 5 39.12 -18.34 25.53
C VAL A 5 37.63 -18.25 25.89
N PRO A 6 37.27 -17.60 26.99
CA PRO A 6 35.84 -17.39 27.32
C PRO A 6 35.20 -16.58 26.18
N GLN A 7 34.14 -17.12 25.60
CA GLN A 7 33.32 -16.39 24.66
C GLN A 7 32.32 -15.56 25.46
N GLU A 8 32.52 -14.28 25.53
CA GLU A 8 31.53 -13.34 26.04
C GLU A 8 30.49 -13.09 24.96
N LEU A 9 29.22 -13.40 25.25
CA LEU A 9 28.10 -13.04 24.41
C LEU A 9 27.71 -11.60 24.70
N SER A 10 27.56 -10.80 23.65
CA SER A 10 27.01 -9.45 23.78
C SER A 10 25.63 -9.48 24.42
N LYS A 11 25.35 -8.51 25.28
CA LYS A 11 24.01 -8.28 25.86
C LYS A 11 23.08 -7.53 24.88
N GLU A 12 23.62 -7.11 23.74
CA GLU A 12 22.87 -6.42 22.72
C GLU A 12 22.38 -7.39 21.65
N ILE A 13 21.08 -7.34 21.37
CA ILE A 13 20.46 -8.14 20.31
C ILE A 13 20.35 -7.29 19.06
N ILE A 14 21.03 -7.72 18.00
CA ILE A 14 20.88 -7.11 16.68
C ILE A 14 19.66 -7.73 16.01
N SER A 15 18.62 -6.94 15.76
CA SER A 15 17.41 -7.36 15.09
C SER A 15 17.21 -6.63 13.76
N TYR A 16 16.42 -7.22 12.87
CA TYR A 16 16.05 -6.55 11.62
C TYR A 16 15.14 -5.35 11.89
N LEU A 17 15.41 -4.24 11.18
CA LEU A 17 14.51 -3.10 11.16
C LEU A 17 13.37 -3.35 10.19
N GLN A 18 12.16 -2.94 10.58
CA GLN A 18 10.98 -2.98 9.74
C GLN A 18 10.34 -1.60 9.67
N GLU A 19 10.20 -1.10 8.46
CA GLU A 19 9.51 0.17 8.21
C GLU A 19 8.00 -0.01 8.34
N GLU A 20 7.33 1.03 8.84
CA GLU A 20 5.87 1.08 8.88
C GLU A 20 5.29 1.17 7.46
N ASN A 21 4.06 0.67 7.29
CA ASN A 21 3.36 0.76 6.01
C ASN A 21 3.09 2.23 5.66
N PRO A 22 3.70 2.76 4.57
CA PRO A 22 3.54 4.17 4.19
C PRO A 22 2.09 4.54 3.86
N LEU A 23 1.26 3.58 3.46
CA LEU A 23 -0.15 3.82 3.15
C LEU A 23 -0.93 4.31 4.37
N ARG A 24 -0.56 3.91 5.58
CA ARG A 24 -1.22 4.40 6.81
C ARG A 24 -1.11 5.92 7.00
N LYS A 25 -0.09 6.56 6.41
CA LYS A 25 0.11 8.01 6.47
C LYS A 25 -0.70 8.77 5.43
N PHE A 26 -1.02 8.14 4.31
CA PHE A 26 -1.59 8.82 3.15
C PHE A 26 -2.99 8.37 2.78
N ALA A 27 -3.41 7.19 3.21
CA ALA A 27 -4.74 6.66 2.96
C ALA A 27 -5.76 7.18 3.99
N SER A 28 -7.01 7.28 3.58
CA SER A 28 -8.12 7.55 4.50
C SER A 28 -8.37 6.33 5.38
N VAL A 29 -8.47 6.55 6.69
CA VAL A 29 -8.71 5.50 7.68
C VAL A 29 -10.17 5.56 8.12
N HIS A 30 -10.90 4.46 7.94
CA HIS A 30 -12.27 4.31 8.41
C HIS A 30 -12.34 3.24 9.49
N GLN A 31 -12.95 3.58 10.64
CA GLN A 31 -13.19 2.62 11.71
C GLN A 31 -14.55 1.95 11.48
N THR A 32 -14.54 0.64 11.30
CA THR A 32 -15.76 -0.15 11.06
C THR A 32 -15.85 -1.30 12.06
N LYS A 33 -17.09 -1.66 12.43
CA LYS A 33 -17.36 -2.82 13.30
C LYS A 33 -17.71 -4.09 12.51
N GLY A 34 -17.51 -4.09 11.20
CA GLY A 34 -17.86 -5.19 10.32
C GLY A 34 -17.64 -4.79 8.87
N THR A 35 -18.30 -5.46 7.95
CA THR A 35 -18.26 -5.10 6.53
C THR A 35 -19.00 -3.80 6.31
N GLN A 36 -18.34 -2.82 5.73
CA GLN A 36 -18.94 -1.54 5.34
C GLN A 36 -18.82 -1.35 3.84
N GLY A 37 -19.94 -1.02 3.18
CA GLY A 37 -19.98 -0.65 1.77
C GLY A 37 -19.86 0.86 1.57
N PHE A 38 -19.16 1.26 0.52
CA PHE A 38 -19.05 2.65 0.07
C PHE A 38 -19.53 2.73 -1.38
N PRO A 39 -20.54 3.54 -1.69
CA PRO A 39 -20.92 3.80 -3.07
C PRO A 39 -19.83 4.61 -3.76
N VAL A 40 -19.36 4.13 -4.89
CA VAL A 40 -18.35 4.79 -5.72
C VAL A 40 -18.98 5.12 -7.07
N GLN A 41 -18.90 6.38 -7.48
CA GLN A 41 -19.37 6.78 -8.79
C GLN A 41 -18.43 6.24 -9.87
N VAL A 42 -18.96 5.40 -10.74
CA VAL A 42 -18.22 4.75 -11.84
C VAL A 42 -18.47 5.40 -13.20
N LYS A 43 -19.54 6.18 -13.31
CA LYS A 43 -19.87 6.92 -14.53
C LYS A 43 -20.31 8.33 -14.20
N GLN A 44 -19.80 9.30 -14.94
CA GLN A 44 -20.16 10.70 -14.81
C GLN A 44 -21.16 11.11 -15.88
N ALA A 45 -22.06 12.01 -15.53
CA ALA A 45 -22.93 12.65 -16.52
C ALA A 45 -22.12 13.62 -17.39
N GLU A 46 -22.44 13.66 -18.67
CA GLU A 46 -21.81 14.57 -19.62
C GLU A 46 -22.80 15.64 -20.08
N ALA A 47 -22.32 16.87 -20.23
CA ALA A 47 -23.10 17.95 -20.81
C ALA A 47 -22.92 17.98 -22.35
N ASN A 48 -24.00 18.27 -23.04
CA ASN A 48 -23.97 18.39 -24.50
C ASN A 48 -23.93 19.85 -24.92
N THR A 49 -23.13 20.15 -25.94
CA THR A 49 -23.12 21.46 -26.57
C THR A 49 -24.35 21.60 -27.44
N VAL A 50 -25.09 22.70 -27.30
CA VAL A 50 -26.23 23.02 -28.17
C VAL A 50 -25.71 23.66 -29.44
N THR A 51 -25.81 22.93 -30.55
CA THR A 51 -25.37 23.38 -31.88
C THR A 51 -26.52 23.79 -32.79
N SER A 52 -27.76 23.47 -32.43
CA SER A 52 -28.97 23.79 -33.14
C SER A 52 -30.14 23.94 -32.17
N GLU A 53 -31.23 24.54 -32.60
CA GLU A 53 -32.45 24.59 -31.79
C GLU A 53 -32.96 23.19 -31.47
N ARG A 54 -33.52 23.05 -30.26
CA ARG A 54 -34.14 21.81 -29.80
C ARG A 54 -35.59 21.75 -30.30
N ASP A 55 -35.94 20.69 -30.98
CA ASP A 55 -37.28 20.39 -31.47
C ASP A 55 -37.62 18.91 -31.23
N GLU A 56 -38.75 18.46 -31.76
CA GLU A 56 -39.21 17.07 -31.57
C GLU A 56 -38.24 16.02 -32.13
N ASN A 57 -37.37 16.40 -33.10
CA ASN A 57 -36.39 15.52 -33.74
C ASN A 57 -34.98 15.66 -33.14
N ASN A 58 -34.73 16.76 -32.41
CA ASN A 58 -33.43 17.06 -31.81
C ASN A 58 -33.55 17.20 -30.31
N LEU A 59 -33.83 16.07 -29.63
CA LEU A 59 -33.98 16.00 -28.18
C LEU A 59 -32.65 16.10 -27.47
N ILE A 60 -32.71 16.48 -26.19
CA ILE A 60 -31.55 16.44 -25.30
C ILE A 60 -31.15 14.99 -25.10
N PRO A 61 -29.91 14.55 -25.40
CA PRO A 61 -29.45 13.21 -25.12
C PRO A 61 -29.44 12.94 -23.64
N PHE A 62 -29.90 11.76 -23.26
CA PHE A 62 -29.82 11.30 -21.86
C PHE A 62 -28.40 10.93 -21.49
N THR A 63 -28.00 11.30 -20.29
CA THR A 63 -26.75 10.84 -19.68
C THR A 63 -27.08 10.24 -18.32
N ASP A 64 -26.37 9.15 -17.98
CA ASP A 64 -26.62 8.42 -16.75
C ASP A 64 -25.46 8.62 -15.78
N ILE A 65 -25.79 8.57 -14.48
CA ILE A 65 -24.83 8.46 -13.39
C ILE A 65 -24.95 7.05 -12.85
N GLU A 66 -23.83 6.35 -12.78
CA GLU A 66 -23.78 5.00 -12.24
C GLU A 66 -22.91 4.97 -10.99
N PHE A 67 -23.37 4.23 -9.98
CA PHE A 67 -22.62 3.94 -8.76
C PHE A 67 -22.42 2.44 -8.64
N ASP A 68 -21.26 2.06 -8.14
CA ASP A 68 -20.95 0.69 -7.72
C ASP A 68 -20.58 0.69 -6.25
N ASP A 69 -20.82 -0.41 -5.56
CA ASP A 69 -20.53 -0.55 -4.15
C ASP A 69 -19.18 -1.23 -3.93
N VAL A 70 -18.31 -0.57 -3.19
CA VAL A 70 -17.06 -1.15 -2.72
C VAL A 70 -17.18 -1.50 -1.24
N TYR A 71 -17.02 -2.78 -0.92
CA TYR A 71 -17.11 -3.28 0.45
C TYR A 71 -15.73 -3.44 1.08
N LEU A 72 -15.58 -2.93 2.30
CA LEU A 72 -14.42 -3.18 3.15
C LEU A 72 -14.72 -4.45 3.98
N ASN A 73 -14.05 -5.54 3.63
CA ASN A 73 -14.16 -6.80 4.37
C ASN A 73 -13.03 -6.90 5.40
N PRO A 74 -13.29 -7.35 6.62
CA PRO A 74 -12.26 -7.61 7.61
C PRO A 74 -11.32 -8.72 7.13
N ILE A 75 -10.04 -8.56 7.44
CA ILE A 75 -8.99 -9.53 7.14
C ILE A 75 -8.26 -9.81 8.43
N GLU A 76 -8.04 -11.09 8.70
CA GLU A 76 -7.30 -11.55 9.86
C GLU A 76 -5.90 -11.99 9.44
N PHE A 77 -4.90 -11.57 10.21
CA PHE A 77 -3.54 -12.07 10.12
C PHE A 77 -3.20 -12.79 11.41
N ASP A 78 -2.66 -13.97 11.28
CA ASP A 78 -2.15 -14.74 12.40
C ASP A 78 -0.63 -14.98 12.27
N ALA A 79 0.03 -15.12 13.39
CA ALA A 79 1.44 -15.45 13.44
C ALA A 79 1.78 -16.23 14.70
N ILE A 80 2.67 -17.22 14.55
CA ILE A 80 3.19 -18.02 15.65
C ILE A 80 4.71 -17.94 15.64
N ILE A 81 5.31 -17.58 16.77
CA ILE A 81 6.76 -17.54 16.94
C ILE A 81 7.19 -18.68 17.86
N LYS A 82 8.16 -19.48 17.40
CA LYS A 82 8.83 -20.48 18.20
C LYS A 82 10.16 -19.92 18.71
N VAL A 83 10.35 -19.98 20.01
CA VAL A 83 11.58 -19.57 20.69
C VAL A 83 12.41 -20.80 21.02
N THR A 84 13.72 -20.76 20.78
CA THR A 84 14.60 -21.88 21.11
C THR A 84 14.82 -21.97 22.61
N LYS A 85 15.01 -23.19 23.12
CA LYS A 85 15.36 -23.42 24.55
C LYS A 85 16.60 -22.66 24.97
N LYS A 86 17.58 -22.49 24.08
CA LYS A 86 18.79 -21.72 24.35
C LYS A 86 18.45 -20.25 24.69
N LEU A 87 17.55 -19.63 23.95
CA LEU A 87 17.13 -18.26 24.23
C LEU A 87 16.37 -18.14 25.54
N THR A 88 15.50 -19.12 25.83
CA THR A 88 14.72 -19.15 27.08
C THR A 88 15.59 -19.28 28.34
N HIS A 89 16.78 -19.88 28.24
CA HIS A 89 17.72 -20.04 29.37
C HIS A 89 18.69 -18.84 29.50
N MET A 90 18.67 -17.89 28.58
CA MET A 90 19.46 -16.66 28.67
C MET A 90 18.71 -15.64 29.53
N SER A 91 18.96 -15.65 30.82
CA SER A 91 18.25 -14.84 31.83
C SER A 91 18.43 -13.31 31.67
N ASP A 92 19.39 -12.87 30.87
CA ASP A 92 19.75 -11.47 30.72
C ASP A 92 18.87 -10.74 29.66
N PHE A 93 17.99 -11.47 28.96
CA PHE A 93 17.15 -10.89 27.90
C PHE A 93 15.68 -10.93 28.27
N ASP A 94 14.99 -9.85 27.98
CA ASP A 94 13.52 -9.80 28.01
C ASP A 94 12.95 -10.49 26.76
N ILE A 95 12.74 -11.80 26.88
CA ILE A 95 12.28 -12.67 25.79
C ILE A 95 10.88 -12.25 25.32
N GLU A 96 10.03 -11.84 26.25
CA GLU A 96 8.67 -11.41 25.95
C GLU A 96 8.68 -10.16 25.04
N ALA A 97 9.48 -9.17 25.38
CA ALA A 97 9.64 -7.95 24.56
C ALA A 97 10.18 -8.26 23.16
N ILE A 98 11.15 -9.19 23.06
CA ILE A 98 11.71 -9.62 21.77
C ILE A 98 10.65 -10.30 20.91
N VAL A 99 9.86 -11.20 21.49
CA VAL A 99 8.80 -11.91 20.77
C VAL A 99 7.71 -10.95 20.29
N LEU A 100 7.29 -10.02 21.15
CA LEU A 100 6.30 -9.00 20.78
C LEU A 100 6.80 -8.08 19.66
N ASP A 101 8.05 -7.66 19.70
CA ASP A 101 8.67 -6.84 18.66
C ASP A 101 8.71 -7.59 17.31
N GLU A 102 9.10 -8.86 17.32
CA GLU A 102 9.14 -9.68 16.10
C GLU A 102 7.74 -9.97 15.55
N LEU A 103 6.75 -10.20 16.41
CA LEU A 103 5.35 -10.32 15.98
C LEU A 103 4.84 -9.03 15.32
N LYS A 104 5.15 -7.88 15.90
CA LYS A 104 4.82 -6.57 15.31
C LYS A 104 5.44 -6.41 13.92
N LYS A 105 6.72 -6.74 13.78
CA LYS A 105 7.43 -6.69 12.50
C LYS A 105 6.83 -7.64 11.46
N ALA A 106 6.49 -8.86 11.86
CA ALA A 106 5.84 -9.84 10.99
C ALA A 106 4.48 -9.33 10.49
N TYR A 107 3.69 -8.73 11.38
CA TYR A 107 2.42 -8.10 11.03
C TYR A 107 2.61 -6.97 10.01
N LEU A 108 3.55 -6.06 10.24
CA LEU A 108 3.83 -4.94 9.34
C LEU A 108 4.29 -5.41 7.95
N ARG A 109 5.13 -6.45 7.88
CA ARG A 109 5.54 -7.07 6.60
C ARG A 109 4.33 -7.63 5.85
N LYS A 110 3.45 -8.37 6.54
CA LYS A 110 2.27 -8.97 5.94
C LYS A 110 1.26 -7.92 5.50
N GLU A 111 1.03 -6.89 6.31
CA GLU A 111 0.14 -5.78 5.97
C GLU A 111 0.63 -5.03 4.72
N THR A 112 1.92 -4.67 4.68
CA THR A 112 2.52 -4.00 3.52
C THR A 112 2.37 -4.85 2.26
N PHE A 113 2.70 -6.13 2.33
CA PHE A 113 2.52 -7.05 1.21
C PHE A 113 1.06 -7.13 0.75
N TRP A 114 0.12 -7.22 1.69
CA TRP A 114 -1.32 -7.29 1.40
C TRP A 114 -1.80 -6.09 0.59
N TYR A 115 -1.47 -4.90 1.02
CA TYR A 115 -1.93 -3.68 0.35
C TYR A 115 -1.22 -3.41 -0.97
N PHE A 116 0.04 -3.77 -1.09
CA PHE A 116 0.80 -3.48 -2.32
C PHE A 116 0.68 -4.56 -3.38
N SER A 117 0.80 -5.82 -3.04
CA SER A 117 1.11 -6.87 -4.02
C SER A 117 0.35 -8.18 -3.85
N SER A 118 -0.46 -8.35 -2.80
CA SER A 118 -1.10 -9.65 -2.57
C SER A 118 -1.99 -10.09 -3.73
N PRO A 119 -1.83 -11.33 -4.22
CA PRO A 119 -2.70 -11.89 -5.25
C PRO A 119 -4.14 -12.07 -4.77
N ASP A 120 -4.35 -12.25 -3.47
CA ASP A 120 -5.66 -12.48 -2.85
C ASP A 120 -6.42 -11.18 -2.60
N ASN A 121 -5.74 -10.03 -2.60
CA ASN A 121 -6.36 -8.73 -2.44
C ASN A 121 -6.71 -8.12 -3.80
N LYS A 122 -8.00 -8.09 -4.14
CA LYS A 122 -8.50 -7.46 -5.37
C LYS A 122 -8.25 -5.95 -5.42
N GLY A 123 -8.11 -5.32 -4.27
CA GLY A 123 -7.81 -3.89 -4.11
C GLY A 123 -6.32 -3.55 -4.01
N ALA A 124 -5.42 -4.54 -4.12
CA ALA A 124 -3.98 -4.28 -4.05
C ALA A 124 -3.53 -3.24 -5.07
N LEU A 125 -2.63 -2.35 -4.67
CA LEU A 125 -2.18 -1.24 -5.52
C LEU A 125 -1.60 -1.73 -6.85
N ALA A 126 -0.82 -2.81 -6.84
CA ALA A 126 -0.24 -3.38 -8.06
C ALA A 126 -1.31 -3.87 -9.06
N LYS A 127 -2.50 -4.26 -8.56
CA LYS A 127 -3.61 -4.68 -9.42
C LYS A 127 -4.46 -3.51 -9.93
N LYS A 128 -4.55 -2.44 -9.15
CA LYS A 128 -5.36 -1.26 -9.50
C LYS A 128 -4.56 -0.20 -10.24
N ALA A 129 -3.24 -0.23 -10.14
CA ALA A 129 -2.38 0.69 -10.85
C ALA A 129 -2.49 0.49 -12.37
N VAL A 130 -2.65 1.59 -13.08
CA VAL A 130 -2.57 1.60 -14.53
C VAL A 130 -1.09 1.63 -14.94
N ALA A 131 -0.68 0.69 -15.78
CA ALA A 131 0.67 0.65 -16.28
C ALA A 131 0.96 1.90 -17.11
N PHE A 132 2.08 2.56 -16.81
CA PHE A 132 2.56 3.71 -17.56
C PHE A 132 3.89 3.39 -18.21
N THR A 133 3.98 3.64 -19.52
CA THR A 133 5.22 3.51 -20.29
C THR A 133 5.65 4.88 -20.77
N GLY A 134 6.73 5.41 -20.17
CA GLY A 134 7.35 6.66 -20.60
C GLY A 134 8.05 6.52 -21.95
N LYS A 135 8.20 7.63 -22.66
CA LYS A 135 8.92 7.72 -23.95
C LYS A 135 10.34 8.25 -23.74
N GLY A 136 11.27 7.75 -24.55
CA GLY A 136 12.69 8.16 -24.52
C GLY A 136 13.52 7.38 -23.49
N ASP A 137 14.83 7.61 -23.53
CA ASP A 137 15.81 6.86 -22.72
C ASP A 137 16.17 7.54 -21.40
N ASN A 138 15.67 8.76 -21.15
CA ASN A 138 15.95 9.51 -19.95
C ASN A 138 14.93 9.18 -18.85
N ASP A 139 15.37 8.58 -17.76
CA ASP A 139 14.49 8.13 -16.67
C ASP A 139 13.88 9.31 -15.89
N TYR A 140 14.59 10.41 -15.71
CA TYR A 140 14.02 11.63 -15.14
C TYR A 140 12.85 12.17 -15.97
N LEU A 141 13.01 12.19 -17.29
CA LEU A 141 11.94 12.61 -18.20
C LEU A 141 10.71 11.71 -18.09
N LYS A 142 10.91 10.39 -17.94
CA LYS A 142 9.81 9.42 -17.73
C LYS A 142 9.04 9.72 -16.44
N VAL A 143 9.72 10.11 -15.36
CA VAL A 143 9.06 10.51 -14.09
C VAL A 143 8.24 11.79 -14.28
N VAL A 144 8.76 12.77 -14.99
CA VAL A 144 8.01 14.00 -15.33
C VAL A 144 6.77 13.68 -16.19
N GLN A 145 6.91 12.78 -17.16
CA GLN A 145 5.79 12.31 -17.98
C GLN A 145 4.74 11.58 -17.14
N LEU A 146 5.17 10.72 -16.19
CA LEU A 146 4.27 10.05 -15.26
C LEU A 146 3.47 11.04 -14.42
N LYS A 147 4.13 12.07 -13.88
CA LYS A 147 3.44 13.16 -13.18
C LYS A 147 2.42 13.85 -14.05
N ASN A 148 2.77 14.11 -15.31
CA ASN A 148 1.90 14.82 -16.25
C ASN A 148 0.76 13.97 -16.79
N ALA A 149 0.84 12.65 -16.68
CA ALA A 149 -0.24 11.72 -17.01
C ALA A 149 -1.44 11.82 -16.05
N LEU A 150 -1.23 12.37 -14.85
CA LEU A 150 -2.32 12.61 -13.90
C LEU A 150 -3.17 13.82 -14.31
N PRO A 151 -4.50 13.75 -14.14
CA PRO A 151 -5.38 14.89 -14.30
C PRO A 151 -4.92 16.06 -13.41
N THR A 152 -5.03 17.29 -13.90
CA THR A 152 -4.53 18.50 -13.21
C THR A 152 -5.13 18.64 -11.81
N ALA A 153 -6.41 18.32 -11.65
CA ALA A 153 -7.10 18.39 -10.35
C ALA A 153 -6.51 17.45 -9.28
N MET A 154 -5.88 16.35 -9.69
CA MET A 154 -5.30 15.36 -8.77
C MET A 154 -3.83 15.61 -8.45
N ARG A 155 -3.14 16.47 -9.23
CA ARG A 155 -1.68 16.67 -9.09
C ARG A 155 -1.27 17.28 -7.77
N SER A 156 -2.07 18.15 -7.18
CA SER A 156 -1.75 18.83 -5.92
C SER A 156 -1.67 17.87 -4.74
N GLY A 157 -2.47 16.81 -4.74
CA GLY A 157 -2.47 15.77 -3.70
C GLY A 157 -1.63 14.54 -4.04
N ALA A 158 -1.06 14.47 -5.24
CA ALA A 158 -0.31 13.31 -5.69
C ALA A 158 1.05 13.19 -5.00
N ARG A 159 1.45 11.94 -4.76
CA ARG A 159 2.76 11.61 -4.18
C ARG A 159 3.40 10.48 -4.97
N PHE A 160 4.70 10.55 -5.12
CA PHE A 160 5.46 9.44 -5.67
C PHE A 160 5.74 8.41 -4.57
N MET A 161 5.54 7.15 -4.92
CA MET A 161 5.91 6.03 -4.08
C MET A 161 6.87 5.15 -4.88
N ILE A 162 8.10 5.11 -4.45
CA ILE A 162 9.20 4.45 -5.16
C ILE A 162 9.95 3.52 -4.22
N ASN A 163 10.48 2.45 -4.73
CA ASN A 163 11.40 1.59 -4.00
C ASN A 163 12.85 2.10 -4.15
N ARG A 164 13.77 1.56 -3.35
CA ARG A 164 15.19 1.97 -3.39
C ARG A 164 15.85 1.75 -4.75
N ALA A 165 15.47 0.69 -5.46
CA ALA A 165 16.01 0.43 -6.80
C ALA A 165 15.62 1.53 -7.79
N ALA A 166 14.35 1.95 -7.80
CA ALA A 166 13.89 3.05 -8.62
C ALA A 166 14.51 4.39 -8.20
N GLN A 167 14.74 4.61 -6.90
CA GLN A 167 15.41 5.81 -6.40
C GLN A 167 16.87 5.92 -6.87
N THR A 168 17.55 4.79 -7.05
CA THR A 168 18.95 4.76 -7.52
C THR A 168 19.06 5.08 -9.01
N LEU A 169 17.98 4.90 -9.79
CA LEU A 169 17.93 5.20 -11.22
C LEU A 169 17.62 6.68 -11.53
N LEU A 170 17.20 7.45 -10.54
CA LEU A 170 16.86 8.88 -10.65
C LEU A 170 17.98 9.78 -10.18
#